data_0d50d4f8da86f7fa4d190e9ae506e371
#
_entry.id   0d50d4f8da86f7fa4d190e9ae506e371
#
_cell.length_a   1.000
_cell.length_b   1.000
_cell.length_c   1.000
_cell.angle_alpha   90.00
_cell.angle_beta   90.00
_cell.angle_gamma   90.00
#
_symmetry.space_group_name_H-M   'P 1'
#
loop_
_entity.id
_entity.type
_entity.pdbx_description
1 polymer ?
#
loop_
_entity_poly.entity_id
_entity_poly.type
_entity_poly.pdbx_seq_one_letter_code
_entity_poly.pdbx_strand_id
1 'polypeptide(L)'
;MKITLKTRRILRWLLAGSLFLLTTLSLTPWQPALAQDPEPPPPQSVDPATLEADLEPLPAWSSPIGTTENPEALVTIDPATGLNIILPPAPPAAESASVSQMMDTFVQLATGEERAFGSLTVVPNPEDWPDRTAVKMWSEYPSGATTVCTGILIDSSVVLTAGHCVYTWEASRCTGGATKCWADKITVAPGWENNNSPYGWVESFAVSGDFIVWNGWINSKDYDYDMALVKLDFPIGALTGWFGYGPNSDSWYIGRLFHSTGYPAAPPYDGSDMYTWQGSYDTIEEFALVHENMGYGGQSGSGTYYWNTATDQYFVQGVHSHTRTYYSPPKDEVGNTRITTSKFTSIYDRIQDHTPDIYDLVPMDINTDSSTYNRGDILGSMNYYVFNHASVSKSKTVSVSVYLSSNDTISIFDTLLSTHQFTWNFPANGGVRVTVSPGDLPRIPYNLVSTDSDEDFWIGVILNVSDSDTSDNAVRDQDAKKLTINHTIFI
;
A
#
# COMPACT_ATOMS: atom_id res chain seq x y z
N MET A 1 26.14 -30.40 -18.23
CA MET A 1 26.35 -30.48 -16.80
C MET A 1 27.00 -29.16 -16.38
N LYS A 2 26.20 -28.16 -16.05
CA LYS A 2 26.65 -26.86 -15.52
C LYS A 2 25.84 -26.61 -14.25
N ILE A 3 26.50 -26.74 -13.13
CA ILE A 3 25.99 -26.47 -11.80
C ILE A 3 26.23 -24.97 -11.57
N THR A 4 25.19 -24.20 -11.38
CA THR A 4 25.28 -22.79 -11.01
C THR A 4 25.09 -22.66 -9.50
N LEU A 5 26.10 -22.16 -8.82
CA LEU A 5 26.12 -21.89 -7.38
C LEU A 5 25.24 -20.67 -7.05
N LYS A 6 24.26 -20.86 -6.19
CA LYS A 6 23.70 -19.81 -5.33
C LYS A 6 24.03 -20.18 -3.89
N THR A 7 25.20 -19.79 -3.44
CA THR A 7 25.57 -19.88 -2.01
C THR A 7 26.65 -18.84 -1.72
N ARG A 8 26.24 -17.65 -1.31
CA ARG A 8 27.11 -16.66 -0.63
C ARG A 8 26.30 -15.63 0.14
N ARG A 9 25.80 -16.03 1.32
CA ARG A 9 25.53 -15.09 2.42
C ARG A 9 25.50 -15.81 3.76
N ILE A 10 26.61 -16.41 4.17
CA ILE A 10 26.92 -16.71 5.58
C ILE A 10 28.43 -16.85 5.60
N LEU A 11 29.16 -15.84 6.04
CA LEU A 11 30.40 -15.93 6.79
C LEU A 11 31.09 -14.56 6.89
N ARG A 12 30.81 -13.82 7.93
CA ARG A 12 31.72 -12.78 8.48
C ARG A 12 31.21 -12.37 9.86
N TRP A 13 31.62 -13.08 10.87
CA TRP A 13 31.80 -12.60 12.25
C TRP A 13 32.48 -13.71 13.04
N LEU A 14 33.80 -13.77 12.97
CA LEU A 14 34.68 -14.38 13.96
C LEU A 14 36.06 -13.81 13.71
N LEU A 15 36.54 -12.99 14.63
CA LEU A 15 37.94 -12.81 15.11
C LEU A 15 38.21 -11.35 15.45
N ALA A 16 38.21 -11.09 16.72
CA ALA A 16 39.07 -10.20 17.51
C ALA A 16 38.43 -10.07 18.91
N GLY A 17 38.96 -10.48 20.02
CA GLY A 17 40.29 -10.37 20.50
C GLY A 17 40.13 -10.06 21.99
N SER A 18 40.55 -10.96 22.85
CA SER A 18 40.50 -10.88 24.33
C SER A 18 41.31 -9.71 24.88
N LEU A 19 40.72 -8.95 25.81
CA LEU A 19 41.52 -8.32 26.87
C LEU A 19 40.72 -8.24 28.19
N PHE A 20 41.25 -8.86 29.22
CA PHE A 20 40.77 -8.86 30.61
C PHE A 20 40.90 -7.49 31.28
N LEU A 21 39.87 -7.02 31.93
CA LEU A 21 39.99 -6.19 33.14
C LEU A 21 38.88 -6.51 34.12
N LEU A 22 39.27 -7.02 35.29
CA LEU A 22 38.40 -7.22 36.44
C LEU A 22 38.01 -5.87 37.03
N THR A 23 36.72 -5.61 37.24
CA THR A 23 36.21 -4.72 38.31
C THR A 23 34.87 -5.24 38.80
N THR A 24 34.85 -5.48 40.06
CA THR A 24 33.79 -5.67 41.08
C THR A 24 32.32 -5.71 40.64
N LEU A 25 31.70 -6.89 40.87
CA LEU A 25 30.25 -7.13 40.81
C LEU A 25 29.51 -6.30 41.88
N SER A 26 28.57 -5.51 41.46
CA SER A 26 27.35 -5.21 42.19
C SER A 26 26.20 -5.97 41.52
N LEU A 27 25.67 -6.98 42.19
CA LEU A 27 24.50 -7.75 41.78
C LEU A 27 23.26 -6.89 41.94
N THR A 28 22.83 -6.23 40.86
CA THR A 28 21.45 -5.83 40.71
C THR A 28 20.73 -6.95 39.95
N PRO A 29 19.51 -7.36 40.35
CA PRO A 29 18.79 -8.37 39.61
C PRO A 29 18.49 -7.84 38.22
N TRP A 30 18.92 -8.60 37.22
CA TRP A 30 18.62 -8.34 35.82
C TRP A 30 17.13 -8.59 35.60
N GLN A 31 16.34 -7.51 35.49
CA GLN A 31 15.02 -7.59 34.86
C GLN A 31 15.27 -7.60 33.34
N PRO A 32 14.79 -8.62 32.62
CA PRO A 32 14.74 -8.50 31.18
C PRO A 32 13.86 -7.28 30.86
N ALA A 33 14.42 -6.30 30.16
CA ALA A 33 13.61 -5.30 29.49
C ALA A 33 12.69 -6.07 28.55
N LEU A 34 11.39 -6.04 28.83
CA LEU A 34 10.37 -6.41 27.86
C LEU A 34 10.68 -5.58 26.61
N ALA A 35 11.06 -6.23 25.54
CA ALA A 35 11.09 -5.59 24.25
C ALA A 35 9.66 -5.08 24.02
N GLN A 36 9.47 -3.76 24.09
CA GLN A 36 8.26 -3.16 23.58
C GLN A 36 8.27 -3.47 22.10
N ASP A 37 7.21 -4.15 21.64
CA ASP A 37 6.95 -4.29 20.22
C ASP A 37 7.10 -2.91 19.57
N PRO A 38 7.66 -2.82 18.36
CA PRO A 38 7.54 -1.60 17.60
C PRO A 38 6.05 -1.40 17.36
N GLU A 39 5.44 -0.51 18.16
CA GLU A 39 4.22 0.15 17.69
C GLU A 39 4.48 0.59 16.26
N PRO A 40 3.47 0.53 15.36
CA PRO A 40 3.58 1.21 14.09
C PRO A 40 4.17 2.58 14.41
N PRO A 41 5.18 3.07 13.66
CA PRO A 41 5.84 4.30 14.04
C PRO A 41 4.72 5.29 14.32
N PRO A 42 4.64 5.84 15.57
CA PRO A 42 3.60 6.81 15.84
C PRO A 42 3.74 7.82 14.72
N PRO A 43 2.65 8.25 14.08
CA PRO A 43 2.75 9.32 13.13
C PRO A 43 3.54 10.40 13.85
N GLN A 44 4.80 10.53 13.48
CA GLN A 44 5.58 11.66 13.96
C GLN A 44 4.73 12.83 13.55
N SER A 45 4.40 13.70 14.49
CA SER A 45 3.70 14.94 14.17
C SER A 45 4.54 15.61 13.10
N VAL A 46 4.14 15.42 11.86
CA VAL A 46 4.79 16.05 10.72
C VAL A 46 4.57 17.53 10.96
N ASP A 47 5.64 18.28 11.09
CA ASP A 47 5.54 19.73 11.28
C ASP A 47 4.70 20.28 10.11
N PRO A 48 3.54 20.89 10.35
CA PRO A 48 2.72 21.46 9.29
C PRO A 48 3.51 22.36 8.34
N ALA A 49 4.57 23.02 8.84
CA ALA A 49 5.46 23.82 8.03
C ALA A 49 6.28 23.03 6.99
N THR A 50 6.46 21.71 7.17
CA THR A 50 7.13 20.86 6.18
C THR A 50 6.18 20.35 5.11
N LEU A 51 4.86 20.40 5.34
CA LEU A 51 3.83 19.97 4.39
C LEU A 51 3.46 21.08 3.39
N GLU A 52 3.67 22.36 3.73
CA GLU A 52 3.43 23.50 2.82
C GLU A 52 4.36 23.47 1.58
N ALA A 53 5.46 22.75 1.64
CA ALA A 53 6.42 22.67 0.54
C ALA A 53 5.92 21.90 -0.69
N ASP A 54 4.87 21.08 -0.56
CA ASP A 54 4.35 20.27 -1.65
C ASP A 54 3.36 21.02 -2.56
N LEU A 55 2.94 22.21 -2.17
CA LEU A 55 2.03 23.06 -2.95
C LEU A 55 2.79 24.28 -3.47
N GLU A 56 3.63 24.12 -4.49
CA GLU A 56 4.23 25.28 -5.17
C GLU A 56 3.22 25.92 -6.14
N PRO A 57 3.01 27.26 -6.07
CA PRO A 57 2.33 27.99 -7.13
C PRO A 57 3.21 27.94 -8.37
N LEU A 58 2.72 27.31 -9.45
CA LEU A 58 3.46 27.25 -10.71
C LEU A 58 3.39 28.59 -11.44
N PRO A 59 4.51 29.10 -11.99
CA PRO A 59 4.48 30.12 -13.01
C PRO A 59 3.76 29.57 -14.25
N ALA A 60 3.19 30.46 -15.05
CA ALA A 60 2.45 30.10 -16.24
C ALA A 60 3.19 29.03 -17.06
N TRP A 61 2.47 27.94 -17.33
CA TRP A 61 2.94 26.73 -17.99
C TRP A 61 3.73 27.03 -19.26
N SER A 62 4.95 26.56 -19.32
CA SER A 62 5.70 26.40 -20.56
C SER A 62 6.33 25.00 -20.54
N SER A 63 5.89 24.13 -21.43
CA SER A 63 6.54 22.83 -21.62
C SER A 63 8.03 23.01 -21.82
N PRO A 64 8.90 22.28 -21.10
CA PRO A 64 10.33 22.34 -21.34
C PRO A 64 10.61 21.86 -22.77
N ILE A 65 11.16 22.73 -23.59
CA ILE A 65 11.60 22.39 -24.96
C ILE A 65 12.89 21.59 -24.85
N GLY A 66 12.84 20.30 -25.21
CA GLY A 66 14.02 19.57 -25.66
C GLY A 66 14.76 18.75 -24.61
N THR A 67 14.16 17.67 -24.11
CA THR A 67 14.96 16.53 -23.65
C THR A 67 14.89 15.41 -24.69
N THR A 68 16.05 14.83 -25.02
CA THR A 68 16.19 13.69 -25.96
C THR A 68 15.70 12.38 -25.34
N GLU A 69 15.16 12.41 -24.13
CA GLU A 69 14.70 11.26 -23.37
C GLU A 69 13.17 11.17 -23.44
N ASN A 70 12.66 9.97 -23.73
CA ASN A 70 11.23 9.73 -23.83
C ASN A 70 10.52 9.98 -22.48
N PRO A 71 9.66 10.99 -22.33
CA PRO A 71 8.97 11.29 -21.07
C PRO A 71 7.96 10.21 -20.67
N GLU A 72 7.44 9.44 -21.64
CA GLU A 72 6.52 8.31 -21.39
C GLU A 72 7.22 7.06 -20.89
N ALA A 73 8.55 6.99 -20.90
CA ALA A 73 9.27 5.85 -20.36
C ALA A 73 9.07 5.74 -18.84
N LEU A 74 8.98 4.52 -18.35
CA LEU A 74 8.94 4.24 -16.93
C LEU A 74 10.36 4.06 -16.39
N VAL A 75 10.58 4.54 -15.18
CA VAL A 75 11.88 4.48 -14.49
C VAL A 75 11.70 3.89 -13.11
N THR A 76 12.61 3.00 -12.72
CA THR A 76 12.73 2.45 -11.36
C THR A 76 14.17 2.45 -10.92
N ILE A 77 14.44 2.01 -9.69
CA ILE A 77 15.81 1.76 -9.20
C ILE A 77 16.17 0.31 -9.52
N ASP A 78 17.36 0.08 -10.06
CA ASP A 78 17.94 -1.27 -10.13
C ASP A 78 18.37 -1.73 -8.72
N PRO A 79 17.76 -2.79 -8.16
CA PRO A 79 18.09 -3.27 -6.82
C PRO A 79 19.56 -3.70 -6.66
N ALA A 80 20.22 -4.07 -7.76
CA ALA A 80 21.60 -4.54 -7.73
C ALA A 80 22.63 -3.40 -7.70
N THR A 81 22.32 -2.29 -8.33
CA THR A 81 23.26 -1.18 -8.53
C THR A 81 22.87 0.11 -7.82
N GLY A 82 21.60 0.26 -7.44
CA GLY A 82 21.03 1.50 -6.89
C GLY A 82 20.91 2.63 -7.91
N LEU A 83 21.03 2.33 -9.20
CA LEU A 83 20.94 3.31 -10.29
C LEU A 83 19.56 3.31 -10.92
N ASN A 84 19.15 4.47 -11.45
CA ASN A 84 17.92 4.56 -12.23
C ASN A 84 18.06 3.72 -13.51
N ILE A 85 17.08 2.87 -13.77
CA ILE A 85 16.96 2.11 -15.02
C ILE A 85 15.64 2.44 -15.69
N ILE A 86 15.70 2.57 -17.03
CA ILE A 86 14.49 2.69 -17.85
C ILE A 86 13.96 1.27 -18.08
N LEU A 87 12.72 1.05 -17.66
CA LEU A 87 12.05 -0.21 -17.89
C LEU A 87 11.78 -0.39 -19.39
N PRO A 88 12.01 -1.58 -19.96
CA PRO A 88 11.67 -1.82 -21.35
C PRO A 88 10.17 -1.58 -21.57
N PRO A 89 9.76 -1.04 -22.75
CA PRO A 89 8.36 -1.04 -23.11
C PRO A 89 7.89 -2.50 -23.13
N ALA A 90 6.69 -2.72 -22.60
CA ALA A 90 6.10 -4.05 -22.69
C ALA A 90 5.90 -4.44 -24.16
N PRO A 91 5.95 -5.75 -24.48
CA PRO A 91 5.55 -6.22 -25.78
C PRO A 91 4.11 -5.77 -26.04
N PRO A 92 3.77 -5.35 -27.28
CA PRO A 92 2.41 -4.90 -27.58
C PRO A 92 1.43 -5.99 -27.15
N ALA A 93 0.53 -5.62 -26.22
CA ALA A 93 -0.52 -6.52 -25.78
C ALA A 93 -1.26 -7.03 -27.01
N ALA A 94 -1.42 -8.35 -27.13
CA ALA A 94 -2.28 -8.92 -28.14
C ALA A 94 -3.64 -8.23 -27.99
N GLU A 95 -4.09 -7.51 -29.01
CA GLU A 95 -5.26 -6.64 -28.99
C GLU A 95 -6.42 -7.29 -28.24
N SER A 96 -6.62 -6.92 -26.97
CA SER A 96 -7.87 -7.19 -26.28
C SER A 96 -8.89 -6.14 -26.74
N ALA A 97 -9.54 -6.41 -27.84
CA ALA A 97 -10.59 -5.56 -28.42
C ALA A 97 -11.80 -5.35 -27.50
N SER A 98 -11.75 -5.80 -26.24
CA SER A 98 -12.89 -5.81 -25.33
C SER A 98 -12.97 -4.62 -24.37
N VAL A 99 -11.88 -3.91 -24.09
CA VAL A 99 -11.88 -2.84 -23.08
C VAL A 99 -12.48 -1.54 -23.59
N SER A 100 -12.28 -1.21 -24.86
CA SER A 100 -12.79 0.03 -25.44
C SER A 100 -14.32 0.05 -25.63
N GLN A 101 -14.99 -1.10 -25.73
CA GLN A 101 -16.45 -1.17 -25.90
C GLN A 101 -17.24 -1.18 -24.59
N MET A 102 -16.62 -1.46 -23.46
CA MET A 102 -17.29 -1.48 -22.14
C MET A 102 -17.42 -0.10 -21.49
N MET A 103 -16.65 0.89 -21.93
CA MET A 103 -16.58 2.19 -21.24
C MET A 103 -17.67 3.20 -21.64
N ASP A 104 -18.45 2.96 -22.68
CA ASP A 104 -19.32 4.03 -23.28
C ASP A 104 -20.73 4.16 -22.70
N THR A 105 -21.12 3.34 -21.72
CA THR A 105 -22.53 3.33 -21.30
C THR A 105 -22.66 3.57 -19.78
N PHE A 106 -23.40 4.63 -19.42
CA PHE A 106 -23.95 4.92 -18.09
C PHE A 106 -22.98 5.38 -16.98
N VAL A 107 -22.62 6.65 -17.02
CA VAL A 107 -22.05 7.37 -15.88
C VAL A 107 -23.10 8.35 -15.36
N GLN A 108 -23.15 8.50 -14.05
CA GLN A 108 -23.98 9.54 -13.43
C GLN A 108 -23.52 10.91 -13.92
N LEU A 109 -24.44 11.71 -14.45
CA LEU A 109 -24.16 13.09 -14.84
C LEU A 109 -24.31 14.00 -13.63
N ALA A 110 -23.37 14.91 -13.43
CA ALA A 110 -23.48 15.96 -12.44
C ALA A 110 -24.64 16.91 -12.81
N THR A 111 -25.46 17.28 -11.84
CA THR A 111 -26.61 18.18 -12.00
C THR A 111 -26.48 19.41 -11.09
N GLY A 112 -26.79 20.59 -11.62
CA GLY A 112 -26.86 21.81 -10.80
C GLY A 112 -25.57 22.16 -10.06
N GLU A 113 -25.65 22.27 -8.73
CA GLU A 113 -24.53 22.63 -7.85
C GLU A 113 -23.43 21.56 -7.75
N GLU A 114 -23.71 20.31 -8.15
CA GLU A 114 -22.71 19.24 -8.17
C GLU A 114 -21.67 19.36 -9.30
N ARG A 115 -21.79 20.36 -10.16
CA ARG A 115 -20.87 20.58 -11.30
C ARG A 115 -19.51 21.12 -10.89
N ALA A 116 -19.39 21.76 -9.75
CA ALA A 116 -18.11 22.17 -9.17
C ALA A 116 -17.70 21.19 -8.09
N PHE A 117 -16.40 20.89 -7.97
CA PHE A 117 -15.91 20.16 -6.80
C PHE A 117 -16.22 20.99 -5.55
N GLY A 118 -16.98 20.40 -4.63
CA GLY A 118 -17.38 21.04 -3.37
C GLY A 118 -16.22 21.12 -2.35
N SER A 119 -16.57 21.58 -1.14
CA SER A 119 -15.64 21.53 -0.02
C SER A 119 -15.33 20.09 0.38
N LEU A 120 -14.13 19.86 0.90
CA LEU A 120 -13.76 18.59 1.51
C LEU A 120 -14.71 18.23 2.65
N THR A 121 -15.18 16.99 2.66
CA THR A 121 -16.05 16.42 3.68
C THR A 121 -15.38 15.22 4.32
N VAL A 122 -15.38 15.14 5.64
CA VAL A 122 -14.84 13.99 6.38
C VAL A 122 -15.58 12.71 5.92
N VAL A 123 -14.81 11.66 5.68
CA VAL A 123 -15.35 10.31 5.46
C VAL A 123 -15.68 9.69 6.83
N PRO A 124 -16.95 9.38 7.11
CA PRO A 124 -17.34 8.96 8.47
C PRO A 124 -16.86 7.53 8.83
N ASN A 125 -16.66 6.67 7.85
CA ASN A 125 -16.20 5.29 8.03
C ASN A 125 -15.19 4.95 6.93
N PRO A 126 -13.91 5.29 7.10
CA PRO A 126 -12.87 5.05 6.08
C PRO A 126 -12.67 3.56 5.74
N GLU A 127 -13.09 2.66 6.62
CA GLU A 127 -13.05 1.21 6.41
C GLU A 127 -14.18 0.66 5.52
N ASP A 128 -15.16 1.50 5.16
CA ASP A 128 -16.24 1.09 4.28
C ASP A 128 -15.83 1.17 2.79
N TRP A 129 -16.40 0.29 1.98
CA TRP A 129 -16.28 0.39 0.53
C TRP A 129 -17.11 1.59 0.01
N PRO A 130 -16.58 2.43 -0.89
CA PRO A 130 -15.32 2.30 -1.62
C PRO A 130 -14.11 2.99 -0.96
N ASP A 131 -14.30 3.77 0.09
CA ASP A 131 -13.31 4.69 0.65
C ASP A 131 -12.05 3.95 1.16
N ARG A 132 -12.20 2.72 1.67
CA ARG A 132 -11.09 1.89 2.14
C ARG A 132 -10.03 1.56 1.09
N THR A 133 -10.28 1.82 -0.20
CA THR A 133 -9.28 1.67 -1.27
C THR A 133 -8.31 2.83 -1.34
N ALA A 134 -8.67 4.00 -0.77
CA ALA A 134 -7.76 5.11 -0.58
C ALA A 134 -6.77 4.76 0.55
N VAL A 135 -5.50 4.93 0.27
CA VAL A 135 -4.43 4.58 1.20
C VAL A 135 -3.72 5.85 1.67
N LYS A 136 -3.48 5.94 2.98
CA LYS A 136 -2.55 6.93 3.51
C LYS A 136 -1.13 6.43 3.27
N MET A 137 -0.27 7.34 2.83
CA MET A 137 1.12 7.05 2.51
C MET A 137 2.06 7.90 3.35
N TRP A 138 3.13 7.30 3.86
CA TRP A 138 4.26 8.01 4.45
C TRP A 138 5.49 7.69 3.63
N SER A 139 6.06 8.71 3.00
CA SER A 139 7.28 8.58 2.20
C SER A 139 8.47 9.07 3.02
N GLU A 140 9.38 8.16 3.33
CA GLU A 140 10.62 8.44 4.06
C GLU A 140 11.77 8.63 3.08
N TYR A 141 12.50 9.74 3.22
CA TYR A 141 13.57 10.12 2.30
C TYR A 141 14.95 9.98 2.94
N PRO A 142 16.04 9.93 2.15
CA PRO A 142 17.42 9.73 2.64
C PRO A 142 17.88 10.71 3.71
N SER A 143 17.32 11.91 3.78
CA SER A 143 17.62 12.89 4.84
C SER A 143 16.99 12.56 6.20
N GLY A 144 16.10 11.56 6.26
CA GLY A 144 15.23 11.25 7.40
C GLY A 144 13.93 12.07 7.40
N ALA A 145 13.70 12.91 6.39
CA ALA A 145 12.42 13.61 6.23
C ALA A 145 11.32 12.62 5.84
N THR A 146 10.14 12.80 6.43
CA THR A 146 8.93 12.04 6.09
C THR A 146 7.86 12.97 5.57
N THR A 147 7.16 12.57 4.50
CA THR A 147 6.01 13.31 3.95
C THR A 147 4.76 12.44 3.97
N VAL A 148 3.60 13.10 4.03
CA VAL A 148 2.30 12.44 3.90
C VAL A 148 1.80 12.64 2.47
N CYS A 149 1.36 11.56 1.88
CA CYS A 149 0.67 11.51 0.59
C CYS A 149 -0.56 10.60 0.70
N THR A 150 -1.30 10.56 -0.38
CA THR A 150 -2.40 9.64 -0.61
C THR A 150 -2.08 8.75 -1.81
N GLY A 151 -2.62 7.56 -1.84
CA GLY A 151 -2.65 6.70 -3.02
C GLY A 151 -4.01 6.03 -3.16
N ILE A 152 -4.18 5.27 -4.21
CA ILE A 152 -5.38 4.47 -4.44
C ILE A 152 -5.00 3.09 -4.96
N LEU A 153 -5.60 2.05 -4.38
CA LEU A 153 -5.40 0.68 -4.84
C LEU A 153 -6.07 0.47 -6.20
N ILE A 154 -5.30 0.05 -7.19
CA ILE A 154 -5.73 -0.27 -8.55
C ILE A 154 -5.51 -1.74 -8.92
N ASP A 155 -4.90 -2.48 -8.02
CA ASP A 155 -4.72 -3.93 -8.04
C ASP A 155 -4.61 -4.43 -6.61
N SER A 156 -4.62 -5.75 -6.41
CA SER A 156 -4.44 -6.35 -5.07
C SER A 156 -3.14 -5.92 -4.39
N SER A 157 -2.09 -5.64 -5.16
CA SER A 157 -0.74 -5.31 -4.67
C SER A 157 -0.11 -4.10 -5.36
N VAL A 158 -0.92 -3.21 -5.99
CA VAL A 158 -0.40 -2.01 -6.64
C VAL A 158 -1.19 -0.76 -6.24
N VAL A 159 -0.49 0.24 -5.76
CA VAL A 159 -1.01 1.58 -5.47
C VAL A 159 -0.61 2.53 -6.59
N LEU A 160 -1.59 3.30 -7.09
CA LEU A 160 -1.38 4.45 -7.95
C LEU A 160 -1.32 5.71 -7.10
N THR A 161 -0.33 6.57 -7.34
CA THR A 161 -0.10 7.82 -6.60
C THR A 161 0.56 8.89 -7.47
N ALA A 162 0.89 10.05 -6.91
CA ALA A 162 1.66 11.08 -7.60
C ALA A 162 3.17 10.76 -7.64
N GLY A 163 3.85 11.15 -8.70
CA GLY A 163 5.27 10.93 -8.88
C GLY A 163 6.12 11.61 -7.80
N HIS A 164 5.73 12.81 -7.38
CA HIS A 164 6.44 13.56 -6.34
C HIS A 164 6.33 12.93 -4.93
N CYS A 165 5.37 12.04 -4.69
CA CYS A 165 5.28 11.26 -3.47
C CYS A 165 6.35 10.17 -3.38
N VAL A 166 6.92 9.79 -4.52
CA VAL A 166 7.89 8.69 -4.66
C VAL A 166 9.28 9.19 -5.00
N TYR A 167 9.37 10.25 -5.83
CA TYR A 167 10.62 10.85 -6.27
C TYR A 167 10.55 12.37 -6.12
N THR A 168 11.34 12.92 -5.19
CA THR A 168 11.30 14.33 -4.85
C THR A 168 12.34 15.16 -5.62
N TRP A 169 12.00 16.41 -5.90
CA TRP A 169 12.91 17.46 -6.42
C TRP A 169 13.38 18.42 -5.32
N GLU A 170 13.17 18.06 -4.05
CA GLU A 170 13.56 18.87 -2.93
C GLU A 170 14.90 18.45 -2.34
N ALA A 171 15.90 19.29 -2.47
CA ALA A 171 17.25 19.03 -1.99
C ALA A 171 17.31 18.76 -0.47
N SER A 172 16.39 19.34 0.31
CA SER A 172 16.29 19.15 1.76
C SER A 172 15.96 17.72 2.16
N ARG A 173 15.30 16.96 1.28
CA ARG A 173 14.92 15.56 1.49
C ARG A 173 16.00 14.58 1.07
N CYS A 174 17.01 15.07 0.34
CA CYS A 174 18.08 14.24 -0.22
C CYS A 174 19.37 14.36 0.62
N THR A 175 20.29 13.42 0.43
CA THR A 175 21.63 13.42 1.05
C THR A 175 22.73 13.55 0.00
N GLY A 176 23.96 13.73 0.46
CA GLY A 176 25.14 13.77 -0.44
C GLY A 176 25.19 14.95 -1.41
N GLY A 177 24.40 16.03 -1.19
CA GLY A 177 24.33 17.20 -2.07
C GLY A 177 23.45 16.97 -3.31
N ALA A 178 22.68 15.89 -3.36
CA ALA A 178 21.70 15.66 -4.42
C ALA A 178 20.54 16.66 -4.31
N THR A 179 20.04 17.12 -5.45
CA THR A 179 18.91 18.06 -5.54
C THR A 179 17.58 17.35 -5.78
N LYS A 180 17.62 16.05 -6.05
CA LYS A 180 16.47 15.17 -6.28
C LYS A 180 16.83 13.74 -5.89
N CYS A 181 15.87 12.99 -5.38
CA CYS A 181 16.08 11.61 -4.94
C CYS A 181 14.77 10.82 -4.83
N TRP A 182 14.88 9.51 -4.78
CA TRP A 182 13.79 8.60 -4.42
C TRP A 182 13.50 8.68 -2.91
N ALA A 183 12.27 8.38 -2.52
CA ALA A 183 12.01 7.92 -1.17
C ALA A 183 12.76 6.59 -0.94
N ASP A 184 13.29 6.39 0.25
CA ASP A 184 13.91 5.09 0.61
C ASP A 184 12.85 4.04 0.89
N LYS A 185 11.78 4.47 1.58
CA LYS A 185 10.68 3.62 2.01
C LYS A 185 9.34 4.37 1.88
N ILE A 186 8.30 3.63 1.53
CA ILE A 186 6.91 4.10 1.59
C ILE A 186 6.10 3.11 2.42
N THR A 187 5.42 3.61 3.44
CA THR A 187 4.43 2.87 4.21
C THR A 187 3.04 3.19 3.69
N VAL A 188 2.24 2.17 3.43
CA VAL A 188 0.89 2.25 2.84
C VAL A 188 -0.12 1.68 3.83
N ALA A 189 -1.14 2.45 4.21
CA ALA A 189 -2.20 2.01 5.13
C ALA A 189 -3.60 2.34 4.55
N PRO A 190 -4.36 1.33 4.10
CA PRO A 190 -5.73 1.51 3.62
C PRO A 190 -6.71 1.83 4.75
N GLY A 191 -7.72 2.66 4.45
CA GLY A 191 -8.79 2.95 5.40
C GLY A 191 -8.32 3.57 6.72
N TRP A 192 -7.15 4.20 6.72
CA TRP A 192 -6.56 4.80 7.92
C TRP A 192 -7.47 5.85 8.56
N GLU A 193 -7.56 5.84 9.88
CA GLU A 193 -8.25 6.88 10.67
C GLU A 193 -7.64 6.99 12.08
N ASN A 194 -7.23 8.20 12.48
CA ASN A 194 -6.85 8.52 13.88
C ASN A 194 -5.90 7.48 14.53
N ASN A 195 -4.82 7.13 13.85
CA ASN A 195 -3.86 6.10 14.27
C ASN A 195 -4.42 4.67 14.28
N ASN A 196 -5.58 4.44 13.68
CA ASN A 196 -6.12 3.12 13.46
C ASN A 196 -5.86 2.68 12.02
N SER A 197 -5.37 1.46 11.85
CA SER A 197 -5.09 0.83 10.57
C SER A 197 -5.89 -0.48 10.47
N PRO A 198 -7.18 -0.41 10.09
CA PRO A 198 -8.09 -1.56 10.20
C PRO A 198 -7.68 -2.75 9.32
N TYR A 199 -6.89 -2.48 8.29
CA TYR A 199 -6.36 -3.51 7.37
C TYR A 199 -4.86 -3.74 7.56
N GLY A 200 -4.24 -3.13 8.60
CA GLY A 200 -2.79 -3.10 8.74
C GLY A 200 -2.13 -2.14 7.74
N TRP A 201 -0.84 -2.34 7.52
CA TRP A 201 -0.04 -1.54 6.59
C TRP A 201 1.00 -2.42 5.90
N VAL A 202 1.48 -1.95 4.75
CA VAL A 202 2.55 -2.57 3.98
C VAL A 202 3.67 -1.57 3.77
N GLU A 203 4.91 -2.01 3.89
CA GLU A 203 6.10 -1.22 3.58
C GLU A 203 6.68 -1.67 2.24
N SER A 204 7.05 -0.70 1.40
CA SER A 204 7.71 -0.91 0.11
C SER A 204 8.99 -0.09 0.06
N PHE A 205 10.00 -0.57 -0.67
CA PHE A 205 11.34 -0.04 -0.62
C PHE A 205 11.90 0.26 -2.01
N ALA A 206 12.56 1.41 -2.16
CA ALA A 206 13.24 1.75 -3.41
C ALA A 206 14.28 0.69 -3.83
N VAL A 207 15.03 0.18 -2.85
CA VAL A 207 16.08 -0.83 -3.09
C VAL A 207 15.55 -2.19 -3.57
N SER A 208 14.25 -2.45 -3.43
CA SER A 208 13.58 -3.64 -3.98
C SER A 208 13.11 -3.41 -5.43
N GLY A 209 13.14 -2.17 -5.94
CA GLY A 209 12.59 -1.82 -7.24
C GLY A 209 11.06 -1.72 -7.24
N ASP A 210 10.46 -1.41 -6.06
CA ASP A 210 9.00 -1.36 -5.90
C ASP A 210 8.40 -0.08 -6.44
N PHE A 211 9.22 0.96 -6.62
CA PHE A 211 8.77 2.28 -7.07
C PHE A 211 8.99 2.47 -8.56
N ILE A 212 7.94 2.88 -9.26
CA ILE A 212 7.95 3.12 -10.70
C ILE A 212 7.39 4.51 -10.96
N VAL A 213 8.15 5.37 -11.62
CA VAL A 213 7.77 6.76 -11.91
C VAL A 213 7.99 7.05 -13.41
N TRP A 214 7.20 7.94 -13.98
CA TRP A 214 7.40 8.37 -15.36
C TRP A 214 8.64 9.24 -15.52
N ASN A 215 9.36 9.01 -16.61
CA ASN A 215 10.63 9.68 -16.91
C ASN A 215 10.48 11.22 -17.05
N GLY A 216 9.33 11.69 -17.53
CA GLY A 216 9.02 13.12 -17.60
C GLY A 216 9.05 13.80 -16.23
N TRP A 217 8.57 13.13 -15.18
CA TRP A 217 8.71 13.62 -13.81
C TRP A 217 10.17 13.60 -13.34
N ILE A 218 10.86 12.47 -13.49
CA ILE A 218 12.24 12.30 -12.98
C ILE A 218 13.22 13.28 -13.60
N ASN A 219 13.11 13.53 -14.90
CA ASN A 219 14.08 14.35 -15.62
C ASN A 219 13.73 15.83 -15.63
N SER A 220 12.45 16.18 -15.70
CA SER A 220 12.00 17.53 -16.02
C SER A 220 11.09 18.16 -14.97
N LYS A 221 10.68 17.45 -13.93
CA LYS A 221 9.60 17.88 -13.01
C LYS A 221 8.33 18.25 -13.81
N ASP A 222 8.01 17.44 -14.80
CA ASP A 222 6.89 17.68 -15.69
C ASP A 222 5.61 17.10 -15.08
N TYR A 223 4.66 17.95 -14.72
CA TYR A 223 3.42 17.58 -14.06
C TYR A 223 2.48 16.76 -14.93
N ASP A 224 2.66 16.75 -16.24
CA ASP A 224 1.96 15.83 -17.15
C ASP A 224 2.31 14.36 -16.86
N TYR A 225 3.46 14.14 -16.21
CA TYR A 225 4.01 12.84 -15.85
C TYR A 225 4.18 12.65 -14.34
N ASP A 226 3.58 13.51 -13.53
CA ASP A 226 3.59 13.39 -12.07
C ASP A 226 2.63 12.30 -11.60
N MET A 227 3.01 11.06 -11.86
CA MET A 227 2.29 9.84 -11.54
C MET A 227 3.28 8.74 -11.21
N ALA A 228 2.92 7.83 -10.31
CA ALA A 228 3.77 6.72 -9.89
C ALA A 228 2.95 5.47 -9.55
N LEU A 229 3.62 4.32 -9.62
CA LEU A 229 3.16 3.05 -9.07
C LEU A 229 4.05 2.66 -7.90
N VAL A 230 3.43 2.19 -6.83
CA VAL A 230 4.09 1.55 -5.70
C VAL A 230 3.63 0.10 -5.67
N LYS A 231 4.56 -0.83 -5.87
CA LYS A 231 4.31 -2.26 -5.75
C LYS A 231 4.40 -2.65 -4.28
N LEU A 232 3.53 -3.53 -3.87
CA LEU A 232 3.43 -4.02 -2.49
C LEU A 232 3.83 -5.50 -2.46
N ASP A 233 4.67 -5.87 -1.50
CA ASP A 233 5.07 -7.28 -1.29
C ASP A 233 3.93 -8.11 -0.67
N PHE A 234 2.88 -7.46 -0.17
CA PHE A 234 1.69 -8.11 0.38
C PHE A 234 0.43 -7.60 -0.35
N PRO A 235 -0.47 -8.48 -0.82
CA PRO A 235 -1.65 -8.10 -1.59
C PRO A 235 -2.78 -7.57 -0.69
N ILE A 236 -2.55 -6.46 0.02
CA ILE A 236 -3.49 -5.86 0.97
C ILE A 236 -4.82 -5.46 0.32
N GLY A 237 -4.81 -5.20 -1.00
CA GLY A 237 -6.01 -4.96 -1.78
C GLY A 237 -6.99 -6.13 -1.77
N ALA A 238 -6.54 -7.36 -1.49
CA ALA A 238 -7.44 -8.50 -1.32
C ALA A 238 -8.38 -8.35 -0.11
N LEU A 239 -8.02 -7.52 0.89
CA LEU A 239 -8.86 -7.20 2.05
C LEU A 239 -9.78 -6.01 1.80
N THR A 240 -9.33 -5.05 1.01
CA THR A 240 -10.02 -3.77 0.80
C THR A 240 -10.83 -3.71 -0.49
N GLY A 241 -10.49 -4.54 -1.47
CA GLY A 241 -10.84 -4.32 -2.87
C GLY A 241 -9.91 -3.28 -3.52
N TRP A 242 -10.05 -3.11 -4.81
CA TRP A 242 -9.33 -2.13 -5.63
C TRP A 242 -10.19 -1.61 -6.76
N PHE A 243 -9.82 -0.50 -7.36
CA PHE A 243 -10.55 0.11 -8.46
C PHE A 243 -9.99 -0.33 -9.82
N GLY A 244 -10.84 -0.36 -10.83
CA GLY A 244 -10.42 -0.32 -12.21
C GLY A 244 -9.78 1.05 -12.53
N TYR A 245 -9.11 1.15 -13.66
CA TYR A 245 -8.52 2.40 -14.14
C TYR A 245 -8.56 2.42 -15.69
N GLY A 246 -8.44 3.60 -16.26
CA GLY A 246 -8.37 3.68 -17.71
C GLY A 246 -8.62 5.08 -18.30
N PRO A 247 -8.30 5.27 -19.59
CA PRO A 247 -8.53 6.52 -20.29
C PRO A 247 -9.98 6.62 -20.78
N ASN A 248 -10.43 7.87 -20.97
CA ASN A 248 -11.65 8.19 -21.68
C ASN A 248 -11.40 9.36 -22.65
N SER A 249 -12.30 9.59 -23.61
CA SER A 249 -12.20 10.72 -24.53
C SER A 249 -12.52 12.04 -23.81
N ASP A 250 -12.01 13.17 -24.32
CA ASP A 250 -12.22 14.48 -23.70
C ASP A 250 -13.70 14.81 -23.53
N SER A 251 -14.51 14.53 -24.55
CA SER A 251 -15.96 14.76 -24.51
C SER A 251 -16.66 13.89 -23.47
N TRP A 252 -16.09 12.75 -23.12
CA TRP A 252 -16.65 11.87 -22.12
C TRP A 252 -16.56 12.45 -20.72
N TYR A 253 -15.51 13.21 -20.38
CA TYR A 253 -15.33 13.81 -19.04
C TYR A 253 -16.34 14.93 -18.75
N ILE A 254 -16.86 15.59 -19.78
CA ILE A 254 -17.66 16.81 -19.63
C ILE A 254 -18.96 16.54 -18.86
N GLY A 255 -19.16 17.27 -17.76
CA GLY A 255 -20.38 17.23 -16.96
C GLY A 255 -20.63 15.92 -16.21
N ARG A 256 -19.64 15.06 -16.11
CA ARG A 256 -19.73 13.83 -15.32
C ARG A 256 -19.28 14.04 -13.88
N LEU A 257 -19.86 13.29 -12.97
CA LEU A 257 -19.53 13.33 -11.55
C LEU A 257 -18.33 12.46 -11.26
N PHE A 258 -17.32 13.03 -10.63
CA PHE A 258 -16.13 12.37 -10.12
C PHE A 258 -16.03 12.55 -8.61
N HIS A 259 -15.34 11.63 -7.99
CA HIS A 259 -15.00 11.63 -6.58
C HIS A 259 -13.47 11.64 -6.43
N SER A 260 -13.00 12.19 -5.32
CA SER A 260 -11.61 12.05 -4.90
C SER A 260 -11.56 11.89 -3.38
N THR A 261 -10.85 10.89 -2.89
CA THR A 261 -10.75 10.58 -1.48
C THR A 261 -9.28 10.52 -1.08
N GLY A 262 -8.92 11.16 0.04
CA GLY A 262 -7.53 11.21 0.49
C GLY A 262 -7.33 11.82 1.86
N TYR A 263 -6.07 12.12 2.19
CA TYR A 263 -5.60 12.51 3.52
C TYR A 263 -4.96 13.90 3.51
N PRO A 264 -5.75 14.99 3.46
CA PRO A 264 -5.20 16.33 3.56
C PRO A 264 -4.49 16.51 4.89
N ALA A 265 -3.25 17.00 4.86
CA ALA A 265 -2.39 17.13 6.03
C ALA A 265 -1.81 18.55 6.20
N ALA A 266 -2.13 19.48 5.29
CA ALA A 266 -1.82 20.91 5.45
C ALA A 266 -2.97 21.65 6.14
N PRO A 267 -2.70 22.70 6.92
CA PRO A 267 -3.72 23.47 7.63
C PRO A 267 -4.91 23.88 6.74
N PRO A 268 -6.16 23.72 7.19
CA PRO A 268 -6.57 23.40 8.58
C PRO A 268 -6.58 21.90 8.93
N TYR A 269 -6.11 21.05 8.05
CA TYR A 269 -6.07 19.58 8.21
C TYR A 269 -4.73 19.14 8.81
N ASP A 270 -4.68 17.93 9.37
CA ASP A 270 -3.48 17.37 9.99
C ASP A 270 -3.14 15.95 9.51
N GLY A 271 -3.91 15.45 8.54
CA GLY A 271 -3.73 14.11 7.99
C GLY A 271 -4.28 12.96 8.85
N SER A 272 -4.94 13.24 10.00
CA SER A 272 -5.50 12.20 10.86
C SER A 272 -6.76 11.56 10.30
N ASP A 273 -7.52 12.30 9.51
CA ASP A 273 -8.80 11.89 8.98
C ASP A 273 -8.77 11.76 7.46
N MET A 274 -9.61 10.88 6.94
CA MET A 274 -9.87 10.76 5.51
C MET A 274 -10.96 11.76 5.10
N TYR A 275 -10.74 12.42 3.96
CA TYR A 275 -11.70 13.37 3.37
C TYR A 275 -12.02 12.99 1.94
N THR A 276 -13.23 13.31 1.53
CA THR A 276 -13.70 13.15 0.15
C THR A 276 -14.25 14.45 -0.39
N TRP A 277 -14.17 14.63 -1.69
CA TRP A 277 -14.87 15.65 -2.45
C TRP A 277 -15.44 15.07 -3.73
N GLN A 278 -16.42 15.78 -4.33
CA GLN A 278 -17.04 15.36 -5.58
C GLN A 278 -17.38 16.56 -6.45
N GLY A 279 -17.35 16.37 -7.74
CA GLY A 279 -17.69 17.38 -8.72
C GLY A 279 -17.37 16.96 -10.16
N SER A 280 -17.40 17.90 -11.07
CA SER A 280 -17.01 17.71 -12.48
C SER A 280 -15.80 18.57 -12.82
N TYR A 281 -15.00 18.11 -13.77
CA TYR A 281 -13.85 18.88 -14.25
C TYR A 281 -14.31 20.12 -15.03
N ASP A 282 -13.59 21.23 -14.84
CA ASP A 282 -13.80 22.50 -15.53
C ASP A 282 -13.03 22.54 -16.85
N THR A 283 -11.85 21.91 -16.87
CA THR A 283 -10.97 21.86 -18.04
C THR A 283 -10.41 20.47 -18.25
N ILE A 284 -10.44 20.00 -19.48
CA ILE A 284 -9.83 18.73 -19.91
C ILE A 284 -8.64 19.07 -20.79
N GLU A 285 -7.45 18.77 -20.30
CA GLU A 285 -6.19 18.91 -21.02
C GLU A 285 -5.71 17.52 -21.49
N GLU A 286 -4.76 17.49 -22.40
CA GLU A 286 -4.22 16.23 -22.94
C GLU A 286 -3.71 15.28 -21.83
N PHE A 287 -3.00 15.86 -20.86
CA PHE A 287 -2.39 15.10 -19.76
C PHE A 287 -2.95 15.44 -18.37
N ALA A 288 -3.88 16.39 -18.25
CA ALA A 288 -4.45 16.80 -16.99
C ALA A 288 -5.98 16.92 -17.03
N LEU A 289 -6.59 16.62 -15.88
CA LEU A 289 -7.99 16.85 -15.59
C LEU A 289 -8.05 17.93 -14.49
N VAL A 290 -8.64 19.10 -14.80
CA VAL A 290 -8.53 20.30 -13.98
C VAL A 290 -9.89 20.71 -13.44
N HIS A 291 -9.94 21.09 -12.15
CA HIS A 291 -11.13 21.67 -11.53
C HIS A 291 -10.75 22.85 -10.61
N GLU A 292 -11.67 23.82 -10.52
CA GLU A 292 -11.51 24.94 -9.57
C GLU A 292 -11.69 24.42 -8.15
N ASN A 293 -10.60 24.43 -7.39
CA ASN A 293 -10.57 24.24 -5.94
C ASN A 293 -9.15 24.51 -5.43
N MET A 294 -9.01 24.51 -4.11
CA MET A 294 -7.72 24.56 -3.45
C MET A 294 -7.32 23.14 -3.03
N GLY A 295 -6.16 22.67 -3.48
CA GLY A 295 -5.55 21.43 -2.99
C GLY A 295 -4.81 21.65 -1.67
N TYR A 296 -4.67 20.61 -0.90
CA TYR A 296 -3.95 20.64 0.38
C TYR A 296 -2.85 19.57 0.37
N GLY A 297 -1.68 19.91 0.95
CA GLY A 297 -0.62 18.92 1.16
C GLY A 297 -1.17 17.66 1.83
N GLY A 298 -0.69 16.49 1.41
CA GLY A 298 -1.22 15.19 1.83
C GLY A 298 -2.30 14.61 0.91
N GLN A 299 -3.04 15.43 0.14
CA GLN A 299 -3.95 14.92 -0.89
C GLN A 299 -3.22 14.44 -2.15
N SER A 300 -1.96 14.79 -2.30
CA SER A 300 -1.11 14.35 -3.43
C SER A 300 -1.23 12.84 -3.65
N GLY A 301 -1.55 12.45 -4.89
CA GLY A 301 -1.76 11.05 -5.25
C GLY A 301 -3.17 10.50 -5.02
N SER A 302 -4.10 11.29 -4.44
CA SER A 302 -5.51 10.89 -4.37
C SER A 302 -6.04 10.54 -5.75
N GLY A 303 -6.61 9.35 -5.91
CA GLY A 303 -7.25 8.98 -7.17
C GLY A 303 -8.52 9.76 -7.40
N THR A 304 -8.71 10.29 -8.62
CA THR A 304 -10.02 10.79 -9.05
C THR A 304 -10.75 9.70 -9.81
N TYR A 305 -11.95 9.35 -9.37
CA TYR A 305 -12.65 8.17 -9.84
C TYR A 305 -14.15 8.42 -10.04
N TYR A 306 -14.80 7.53 -10.76
CA TYR A 306 -16.24 7.54 -10.99
C TYR A 306 -16.82 6.13 -10.81
N TRP A 307 -18.12 6.07 -10.53
CA TRP A 307 -18.89 4.84 -10.52
C TRP A 307 -19.43 4.50 -11.91
N ASN A 308 -19.07 3.32 -12.41
CA ASN A 308 -19.60 2.81 -13.67
C ASN A 308 -20.80 1.89 -13.40
N THR A 309 -22.01 2.38 -13.65
CA THR A 309 -23.25 1.64 -13.38
C THR A 309 -23.45 0.40 -14.27
N ALA A 310 -22.74 0.30 -15.41
CA ALA A 310 -22.85 -0.84 -16.31
C ALA A 310 -22.04 -2.04 -15.80
N THR A 311 -20.91 -1.80 -15.16
CA THR A 311 -20.03 -2.84 -14.64
C THR A 311 -20.12 -3.01 -13.12
N ASP A 312 -20.85 -2.12 -12.45
CA ASP A 312 -20.95 -2.07 -10.97
C ASP A 312 -19.57 -1.93 -10.30
N GLN A 313 -18.72 -1.05 -10.85
CA GLN A 313 -17.33 -0.86 -10.44
C GLN A 313 -16.91 0.61 -10.48
N TYR A 314 -15.93 0.96 -9.64
CA TYR A 314 -15.25 2.25 -9.67
C TYR A 314 -14.03 2.21 -10.60
N PHE A 315 -13.77 3.34 -11.29
CA PHE A 315 -12.65 3.51 -12.21
C PHE A 315 -11.91 4.81 -11.96
N VAL A 316 -10.60 4.72 -11.74
CA VAL A 316 -9.69 5.86 -11.59
C VAL A 316 -9.36 6.44 -12.95
N GLN A 317 -9.37 7.76 -13.06
CA GLN A 317 -9.11 8.52 -14.28
C GLN A 317 -7.83 9.36 -14.21
N GLY A 318 -7.36 9.67 -13.02
CA GLY A 318 -6.16 10.45 -12.76
C GLY A 318 -5.84 10.52 -11.29
N VAL A 319 -4.73 11.16 -10.96
CA VAL A 319 -4.27 11.37 -9.57
C VAL A 319 -4.03 12.85 -9.30
N HIS A 320 -4.41 13.29 -8.12
CA HIS A 320 -4.14 14.65 -7.65
C HIS A 320 -2.62 14.90 -7.65
N SER A 321 -2.21 15.89 -8.42
CA SER A 321 -0.79 16.21 -8.64
C SER A 321 -0.41 17.54 -7.99
N HIS A 322 -1.05 18.62 -8.41
CA HIS A 322 -0.62 19.96 -8.03
C HIS A 322 -1.77 20.98 -7.95
N THR A 323 -1.52 22.10 -7.31
CA THR A 323 -2.41 23.27 -7.34
C THR A 323 -1.80 24.38 -8.20
N ARG A 324 -2.63 25.01 -9.05
CA ARG A 324 -2.29 26.18 -9.85
C ARG A 324 -3.00 27.38 -9.23
N THR A 325 -2.26 28.42 -8.85
CA THR A 325 -2.83 29.66 -8.30
C THR A 325 -2.76 30.77 -9.32
N TYR A 326 -3.89 31.37 -9.64
CA TYR A 326 -4.01 32.51 -10.51
C TYR A 326 -4.31 33.76 -9.70
N TYR A 327 -3.66 34.88 -10.05
CA TYR A 327 -3.83 36.14 -9.33
C TYR A 327 -4.75 37.15 -10.03
N SER A 328 -5.09 36.90 -11.31
CA SER A 328 -5.97 37.82 -12.06
C SER A 328 -6.74 37.08 -13.19
N PRO A 329 -8.03 36.78 -13.00
CA PRO A 329 -8.76 36.82 -11.73
C PRO A 329 -8.20 35.82 -10.71
N PRO A 330 -8.32 36.10 -9.41
CA PRO A 330 -7.86 35.15 -8.40
C PRO A 330 -8.67 33.86 -8.46
N LYS A 331 -7.99 32.71 -8.61
CA LYS A 331 -8.57 31.39 -8.49
C LYS A 331 -7.47 30.36 -8.24
N ASP A 332 -7.82 29.30 -7.55
CA ASP A 332 -7.01 28.12 -7.42
C ASP A 332 -7.62 26.99 -8.25
N GLU A 333 -6.76 26.21 -8.89
CA GLU A 333 -7.14 25.04 -9.66
C GLU A 333 -6.31 23.85 -9.21
N VAL A 334 -6.96 22.70 -9.09
CA VAL A 334 -6.28 21.41 -8.89
C VAL A 334 -6.06 20.75 -10.25
N GLY A 335 -4.82 20.45 -10.54
CA GLY A 335 -4.43 19.63 -11.66
C GLY A 335 -4.28 18.16 -11.23
N ASN A 336 -5.05 17.29 -11.86
CA ASN A 336 -4.94 15.84 -11.70
C ASN A 336 -4.22 15.27 -12.92
N THR A 337 -3.08 14.60 -12.73
CA THR A 337 -2.38 13.94 -13.82
C THR A 337 -3.27 12.84 -14.38
N ARG A 338 -3.66 12.99 -15.65
CA ARG A 338 -4.64 12.15 -16.34
C ARG A 338 -4.04 10.80 -16.75
N ILE A 339 -4.81 9.73 -16.62
CA ILE A 339 -4.50 8.44 -17.24
C ILE A 339 -4.83 8.55 -18.74
N THR A 340 -3.80 8.67 -19.57
CA THR A 340 -3.90 8.60 -21.03
C THR A 340 -3.87 7.15 -21.51
N THR A 341 -4.12 6.89 -22.78
CA THR A 341 -4.00 5.54 -23.36
C THR A 341 -2.58 4.98 -23.19
N SER A 342 -1.54 5.80 -23.34
CA SER A 342 -0.15 5.39 -23.15
C SER A 342 0.11 5.01 -21.70
N LYS A 343 -0.30 5.86 -20.73
CA LYS A 343 -0.15 5.58 -19.30
C LYS A 343 -0.94 4.34 -18.88
N PHE A 344 -2.17 4.17 -19.42
CA PHE A 344 -2.97 2.98 -19.16
C PHE A 344 -2.23 1.70 -19.58
N THR A 345 -1.68 1.66 -20.79
CA THR A 345 -0.91 0.52 -21.27
C THR A 345 0.29 0.26 -20.34
N SER A 346 1.04 1.30 -20.00
CA SER A 346 2.18 1.19 -19.10
C SER A 346 1.81 0.66 -17.71
N ILE A 347 0.70 1.13 -17.13
CA ILE A 347 0.18 0.64 -15.83
C ILE A 347 -0.20 -0.83 -15.94
N TYR A 348 -0.99 -1.18 -16.96
CA TYR A 348 -1.45 -2.54 -17.18
C TYR A 348 -0.29 -3.52 -17.28
N ASP A 349 0.72 -3.19 -18.08
CA ASP A 349 1.89 -4.04 -18.28
C ASP A 349 2.68 -4.25 -16.99
N ARG A 350 2.83 -3.18 -16.18
CA ARG A 350 3.55 -3.28 -14.89
C ARG A 350 2.79 -4.11 -13.86
N ILE A 351 1.46 -4.05 -13.85
CA ILE A 351 0.64 -4.94 -13.02
C ILE A 351 0.82 -6.40 -13.47
N GLN A 352 0.77 -6.66 -14.78
CA GLN A 352 0.99 -8.03 -15.29
C GLN A 352 2.39 -8.56 -14.97
N ASP A 353 3.43 -7.72 -15.06
CA ASP A 353 4.80 -8.11 -14.71
C ASP A 353 4.98 -8.35 -13.20
N HIS A 354 4.18 -7.71 -12.36
CA HIS A 354 4.22 -7.86 -10.91
C HIS A 354 3.40 -9.05 -10.42
N THR A 355 2.30 -9.39 -11.09
CA THR A 355 1.45 -10.52 -10.73
C THR A 355 2.09 -11.84 -11.17
N PRO A 356 2.35 -12.80 -10.27
CA PRO A 356 2.95 -14.08 -10.63
C PRO A 356 2.15 -14.85 -11.69
N ASP A 357 2.83 -15.57 -12.56
CA ASP A 357 2.25 -16.50 -13.55
C ASP A 357 2.13 -17.94 -13.02
N ILE A 358 2.56 -18.18 -11.79
CA ILE A 358 2.36 -19.41 -11.03
C ILE A 358 1.52 -19.06 -9.80
N TYR A 359 0.66 -19.98 -9.35
CA TYR A 359 -0.17 -19.73 -8.17
C TYR A 359 0.69 -19.34 -6.96
N ASP A 360 0.14 -18.42 -6.15
CA ASP A 360 0.79 -17.80 -5.00
C ASP A 360 -0.26 -17.60 -3.90
N LEU A 361 -0.18 -18.35 -2.81
CA LEU A 361 -1.22 -18.39 -1.80
C LEU A 361 -0.83 -17.63 -0.54
N VAL A 362 -1.50 -16.53 -0.27
CA VAL A 362 -1.24 -15.64 0.85
C VAL A 362 -2.36 -15.76 1.89
N PRO A 363 -2.08 -16.17 3.14
CA PRO A 363 -3.06 -16.15 4.21
C PRO A 363 -3.21 -14.73 4.76
N MET A 364 -4.43 -14.38 5.22
CA MET A 364 -4.71 -13.05 5.77
C MET A 364 -6.01 -13.02 6.56
N ASP A 365 -6.30 -11.92 7.26
CA ASP A 365 -7.56 -11.64 7.96
C ASP A 365 -7.96 -12.80 8.89
N ILE A 366 -7.15 -13.01 9.93
CA ILE A 366 -7.32 -14.08 10.90
C ILE A 366 -8.26 -13.62 11.99
N ASN A 367 -9.42 -14.26 12.11
CA ASN A 367 -10.44 -13.90 13.07
C ASN A 367 -10.70 -15.05 14.07
N THR A 368 -10.85 -14.68 15.33
CA THR A 368 -11.23 -15.57 16.44
C THR A 368 -12.48 -15.07 17.13
N ASP A 369 -13.16 -15.92 17.88
CA ASP A 369 -14.39 -15.57 18.60
C ASP A 369 -14.16 -14.66 19.83
N SER A 370 -12.93 -14.58 20.31
CA SER A 370 -12.53 -13.73 21.44
C SER A 370 -11.10 -13.25 21.27
N SER A 371 -10.76 -12.14 21.91
CA SER A 371 -9.38 -11.68 22.08
C SER A 371 -8.77 -12.13 23.41
N THR A 372 -9.52 -12.85 24.29
CA THR A 372 -9.05 -13.29 25.60
C THR A 372 -9.43 -14.74 25.84
N TYR A 373 -8.46 -15.55 26.24
CA TYR A 373 -8.64 -16.98 26.52
C TYR A 373 -7.90 -17.36 27.80
N ASN A 374 -8.33 -18.50 28.41
CA ASN A 374 -7.60 -19.13 29.49
C ASN A 374 -6.72 -20.25 28.96
N ARG A 375 -5.73 -20.63 29.71
CA ARG A 375 -4.94 -21.84 29.43
C ARG A 375 -5.84 -23.07 29.42
N GLY A 376 -5.71 -23.86 28.36
CA GLY A 376 -6.54 -25.06 28.15
C GLY A 376 -7.83 -24.80 27.39
N ASP A 377 -8.24 -23.56 27.14
CA ASP A 377 -9.40 -23.24 26.33
C ASP A 377 -9.21 -23.72 24.88
N ILE A 378 -10.31 -24.06 24.24
CA ILE A 378 -10.40 -24.25 22.80
C ILE A 378 -11.07 -22.99 22.25
N LEU A 379 -10.55 -22.43 21.17
CA LEU A 379 -11.21 -21.34 20.47
C LEU A 379 -12.62 -21.76 20.07
N GLY A 380 -13.61 -20.92 20.30
CA GLY A 380 -15.01 -21.23 19.95
C GLY A 380 -15.23 -21.17 18.44
N SER A 381 -14.51 -20.28 17.73
CA SER A 381 -14.42 -20.26 16.27
C SER A 381 -13.11 -19.64 15.82
N MET A 382 -12.71 -19.99 14.61
CA MET A 382 -11.58 -19.36 13.91
C MET A 382 -11.86 -19.37 12.41
N ASN A 383 -11.59 -18.26 11.75
CA ASN A 383 -11.58 -18.19 10.30
C ASN A 383 -10.44 -17.28 9.81
N TYR A 384 -10.04 -17.47 8.58
CA TYR A 384 -9.03 -16.66 7.90
C TYR A 384 -9.31 -16.67 6.39
N TYR A 385 -8.71 -15.73 5.67
CA TYR A 385 -8.80 -15.66 4.23
C TYR A 385 -7.52 -16.20 3.60
N VAL A 386 -7.63 -16.93 2.48
CA VAL A 386 -6.48 -17.33 1.65
C VAL A 386 -6.70 -16.80 0.26
N PHE A 387 -5.81 -15.93 -0.18
CA PHE A 387 -5.83 -15.28 -1.47
C PHE A 387 -4.81 -15.91 -2.41
N ASN A 388 -5.14 -16.04 -3.67
CA ASN A 388 -4.21 -16.45 -4.72
C ASN A 388 -3.75 -15.19 -5.47
N HIS A 389 -2.58 -14.68 -5.11
CA HIS A 389 -1.95 -13.53 -5.74
C HIS A 389 -1.24 -13.96 -7.03
N ALA A 390 -2.01 -14.43 -8.02
CA ALA A 390 -1.47 -14.88 -9.29
C ALA A 390 -2.47 -14.71 -10.42
N SER A 391 -1.95 -14.60 -11.64
CA SER A 391 -2.75 -14.51 -12.88
C SER A 391 -3.37 -15.85 -13.31
N VAL A 392 -3.08 -16.95 -12.61
CA VAL A 392 -3.54 -18.29 -12.92
C VAL A 392 -4.39 -18.89 -11.81
N SER A 393 -5.44 -19.62 -12.19
CA SER A 393 -6.25 -20.39 -11.22
C SER A 393 -5.57 -21.71 -10.86
N LYS A 394 -5.74 -22.15 -9.60
CA LYS A 394 -5.18 -23.41 -9.11
C LYS A 394 -6.11 -24.15 -8.18
N SER A 395 -6.39 -25.43 -8.48
CA SER A 395 -7.00 -26.34 -7.50
C SER A 395 -5.89 -26.95 -6.63
N LYS A 396 -5.99 -26.77 -5.31
CA LYS A 396 -4.96 -27.21 -4.37
C LYS A 396 -5.57 -27.68 -3.05
N THR A 397 -4.99 -28.77 -2.50
CA THR A 397 -5.16 -29.12 -1.09
C THR A 397 -4.05 -28.42 -0.31
N VAL A 398 -4.41 -27.63 0.67
CA VAL A 398 -3.50 -26.84 1.51
C VAL A 398 -3.54 -27.40 2.92
N SER A 399 -2.37 -27.67 3.49
CA SER A 399 -2.20 -27.98 4.90
C SER A 399 -1.84 -26.69 5.63
N VAL A 400 -2.54 -26.38 6.70
CA VAL A 400 -2.41 -25.14 7.46
C VAL A 400 -2.04 -25.45 8.89
N SER A 401 -1.03 -24.78 9.41
CA SER A 401 -0.63 -24.83 10.82
C SER A 401 -0.94 -23.51 11.49
N VAL A 402 -1.60 -23.54 12.64
CA VAL A 402 -1.96 -22.38 13.45
C VAL A 402 -0.98 -22.25 14.61
N TYR A 403 -0.42 -21.06 14.81
CA TYR A 403 0.60 -20.76 15.82
C TYR A 403 0.20 -19.62 16.74
N LEU A 404 0.76 -19.63 17.94
CA LEU A 404 0.86 -18.45 18.82
C LEU A 404 2.33 -18.06 18.93
N SER A 405 2.61 -16.79 18.66
CA SER A 405 3.94 -16.21 18.76
C SER A 405 4.01 -15.13 19.84
N SER A 406 5.13 -15.04 20.53
CA SER A 406 5.43 -13.95 21.47
C SER A 406 5.93 -12.68 20.80
N ASN A 407 6.15 -12.69 19.48
CA ASN A 407 6.54 -11.54 18.66
C ASN A 407 5.68 -11.49 17.39
N ASP A 408 5.82 -10.46 16.59
CA ASP A 408 5.01 -10.21 15.40
C ASP A 408 5.37 -11.08 14.18
N THR A 409 6.38 -11.93 14.28
CA THR A 409 6.81 -12.83 13.22
C THR A 409 6.33 -14.25 13.50
N ILE A 410 5.50 -14.79 12.62
CA ILE A 410 5.02 -16.18 12.74
C ILE A 410 6.01 -17.14 12.11
N SER A 411 6.42 -18.15 12.85
CA SER A 411 7.40 -19.13 12.42
C SER A 411 7.10 -20.55 12.92
N ILE A 412 7.77 -21.53 12.36
CA ILE A 412 7.69 -22.93 12.83
C ILE A 412 8.30 -23.16 14.23
N PHE A 413 8.98 -22.16 14.79
CA PHE A 413 9.57 -22.21 16.13
C PHE A 413 8.60 -21.70 17.21
N ASP A 414 7.46 -21.13 16.81
CA ASP A 414 6.42 -20.67 17.69
C ASP A 414 5.57 -21.83 18.25
N THR A 415 4.63 -21.52 19.12
CA THR A 415 3.79 -22.54 19.74
C THR A 415 2.73 -23.02 18.76
N LEU A 416 2.88 -24.22 18.23
CA LEU A 416 1.88 -24.87 17.37
C LEU A 416 0.61 -25.17 18.18
N LEU A 417 -0.54 -24.69 17.71
CA LEU A 417 -1.84 -24.93 18.34
C LEU A 417 -2.62 -26.05 17.66
N SER A 418 -2.70 -26.03 16.36
CA SER A 418 -3.42 -27.05 15.56
C SER A 418 -2.91 -27.13 14.14
N THR A 419 -3.24 -28.21 13.43
CA THR A 419 -3.02 -28.35 11.99
C THR A 419 -4.29 -28.94 11.38
N HIS A 420 -4.70 -28.39 10.23
CA HIS A 420 -5.84 -28.87 9.47
C HIS A 420 -5.58 -28.79 7.98
N GLN A 421 -6.50 -29.29 7.14
CA GLN A 421 -6.37 -29.27 5.69
C GLN A 421 -7.71 -28.88 5.07
N PHE A 422 -7.63 -28.19 3.93
CA PHE A 422 -8.78 -27.93 3.07
C PHE A 422 -8.38 -28.00 1.60
N THR A 423 -9.35 -28.18 0.72
CA THR A 423 -9.16 -28.20 -0.73
C THR A 423 -10.04 -27.16 -1.37
N TRP A 424 -9.46 -26.32 -2.22
CA TRP A 424 -10.20 -25.30 -2.94
C TRP A 424 -9.68 -25.10 -4.36
N ASN A 425 -10.54 -24.58 -5.25
CA ASN A 425 -10.13 -24.11 -6.57
C ASN A 425 -9.96 -22.60 -6.50
N PHE A 426 -8.75 -22.15 -6.22
CA PHE A 426 -8.38 -20.76 -6.11
C PHE A 426 -8.45 -20.09 -7.49
N PRO A 427 -9.31 -19.08 -7.71
CA PRO A 427 -9.29 -18.33 -8.96
C PRO A 427 -8.04 -17.47 -9.06
N ALA A 428 -7.70 -17.02 -10.26
CA ALA A 428 -6.71 -15.98 -10.47
C ALA A 428 -7.13 -14.70 -9.74
N ASN A 429 -6.21 -14.05 -9.02
CA ASN A 429 -6.48 -12.86 -8.22
C ASN A 429 -7.76 -12.97 -7.38
N GLY A 430 -7.91 -14.10 -6.70
CA GLY A 430 -9.08 -14.39 -5.88
C GLY A 430 -8.80 -15.40 -4.79
N GLY A 431 -9.70 -15.52 -3.82
CA GLY A 431 -9.45 -16.36 -2.66
C GLY A 431 -10.69 -16.96 -2.04
N VAL A 432 -10.50 -17.51 -0.85
CA VAL A 432 -11.55 -18.17 -0.08
C VAL A 432 -11.40 -17.86 1.41
N ARG A 433 -12.51 -17.60 2.08
CA ARG A 433 -12.57 -17.60 3.55
C ARG A 433 -12.71 -19.02 4.05
N VAL A 434 -11.72 -19.43 4.83
CA VAL A 434 -11.65 -20.75 5.45
C VAL A 434 -12.19 -20.64 6.87
N THR A 435 -13.24 -21.42 7.21
CA THR A 435 -13.69 -21.58 8.59
C THR A 435 -13.15 -22.89 9.13
N VAL A 436 -12.43 -22.83 10.24
CA VAL A 436 -11.84 -24.02 10.87
C VAL A 436 -12.96 -24.89 11.45
N SER A 437 -12.94 -26.18 11.13
CA SER A 437 -13.94 -27.13 11.63
C SER A 437 -13.85 -27.28 13.16
N PRO A 438 -14.96 -27.51 13.86
CA PRO A 438 -14.94 -27.61 15.34
C PRO A 438 -13.95 -28.64 15.90
N GLY A 439 -13.70 -29.73 15.17
CA GLY A 439 -12.72 -30.76 15.57
C GLY A 439 -11.25 -30.36 15.43
N ASP A 440 -10.97 -29.32 14.64
CA ASP A 440 -9.63 -28.85 14.31
C ASP A 440 -9.32 -27.49 14.98
N LEU A 441 -10.27 -26.95 15.76
CA LEU A 441 -10.11 -25.67 16.43
C LEU A 441 -8.89 -25.68 17.37
N PRO A 442 -8.07 -24.59 17.37
CA PRO A 442 -6.91 -24.47 18.21
C PRO A 442 -7.23 -24.59 19.71
N ARG A 443 -6.31 -25.21 20.44
CA ARG A 443 -6.34 -25.25 21.92
C ARG A 443 -5.16 -24.49 22.49
N ILE A 444 -5.43 -23.61 23.44
CA ILE A 444 -4.40 -22.89 24.18
C ILE A 444 -3.66 -23.87 25.12
N PRO A 445 -2.34 -24.04 25.02
CA PRO A 445 -1.60 -24.95 25.91
C PRO A 445 -1.64 -24.52 27.38
N TYR A 446 -1.69 -25.49 28.29
CA TYR A 446 -1.71 -25.22 29.74
C TYR A 446 -0.40 -24.60 30.26
N ASN A 447 0.72 -24.82 29.57
CA ASN A 447 2.06 -24.39 29.96
C ASN A 447 2.58 -23.20 29.16
N LEU A 448 1.70 -22.47 28.44
CA LEU A 448 2.09 -21.42 27.51
C LEU A 448 2.67 -20.18 28.23
N VAL A 449 1.99 -19.74 29.29
CA VAL A 449 2.31 -18.48 29.97
C VAL A 449 2.99 -18.69 31.32
N SER A 450 3.71 -17.66 31.80
CA SER A 450 4.22 -17.55 33.13
C SER A 450 3.13 -17.72 34.20
N THR A 451 3.50 -18.09 35.40
CA THR A 451 2.55 -18.25 36.50
C THR A 451 2.10 -16.93 37.12
N ASP A 452 2.68 -15.81 36.73
CA ASP A 452 2.61 -14.56 37.48
C ASP A 452 1.80 -13.43 36.81
N SER A 453 1.51 -13.52 35.50
CA SER A 453 0.76 -12.48 34.77
C SER A 453 0.09 -13.04 33.52
N ASP A 454 -0.94 -12.32 33.06
CA ASP A 454 -1.51 -12.49 31.73
C ASP A 454 -0.49 -12.05 30.68
N GLU A 455 -0.47 -12.69 29.52
CA GLU A 455 0.46 -12.41 28.43
C GLU A 455 -0.27 -12.29 27.10
N ASP A 456 0.22 -11.38 26.25
CA ASP A 456 -0.31 -11.16 24.92
C ASP A 456 0.52 -11.92 23.87
N PHE A 457 -0.19 -12.57 22.94
CA PHE A 457 0.39 -13.34 21.86
C PHE A 457 -0.21 -12.95 20.51
N TRP A 458 0.62 -13.01 19.49
CA TRP A 458 0.16 -12.97 18.11
C TRP A 458 -0.40 -14.34 17.71
N ILE A 459 -1.59 -14.36 17.10
CA ILE A 459 -2.06 -15.55 16.41
C ILE A 459 -1.70 -15.46 14.94
N GLY A 460 -1.27 -16.56 14.35
CA GLY A 460 -0.93 -16.61 12.95
C GLY A 460 -1.10 -17.98 12.33
N VAL A 461 -1.05 -18.02 11.02
CA VAL A 461 -1.13 -19.25 10.24
C VAL A 461 0.07 -19.37 9.31
N ILE A 462 0.47 -20.62 9.08
CA ILE A 462 1.45 -20.98 8.05
C ILE A 462 0.78 -21.93 7.06
N LEU A 463 0.76 -21.55 5.79
CA LEU A 463 0.37 -22.45 4.71
C LEU A 463 1.55 -23.34 4.37
N ASN A 464 1.40 -24.65 4.58
CA ASN A 464 2.43 -25.63 4.21
C ASN A 464 2.28 -25.98 2.72
N VAL A 465 2.66 -25.05 1.87
CA VAL A 465 2.54 -25.13 0.40
C VAL A 465 3.85 -24.64 -0.24
N SER A 466 4.14 -25.11 -1.43
CA SER A 466 5.22 -24.59 -2.27
C SER A 466 4.57 -23.96 -3.50
N ASP A 467 4.70 -22.67 -3.63
CA ASP A 467 4.12 -21.80 -4.65
C ASP A 467 5.13 -20.77 -5.17
N SER A 468 4.68 -19.67 -5.73
CA SER A 468 5.54 -18.66 -6.35
C SER A 468 6.44 -17.98 -5.34
N ASP A 469 5.85 -17.54 -4.20
CA ASP A 469 6.56 -16.91 -3.09
C ASP A 469 6.21 -17.58 -1.76
N THR A 470 7.15 -18.30 -1.18
CA THR A 470 6.94 -18.95 0.13
C THR A 470 7.24 -18.04 1.31
N SER A 471 7.68 -16.81 1.09
CA SER A 471 8.01 -15.86 2.18
C SER A 471 6.76 -15.24 2.81
N ASP A 472 5.65 -15.19 2.08
CA ASP A 472 4.36 -14.67 2.51
C ASP A 472 3.34 -15.74 2.92
N ASN A 473 3.74 -17.02 2.88
CA ASN A 473 2.94 -18.15 3.35
C ASN A 473 2.75 -18.19 4.89
N ALA A 474 3.48 -17.37 5.65
CA ALA A 474 3.45 -17.31 7.12
C ALA A 474 3.06 -15.89 7.57
N VAL A 475 1.86 -15.73 8.10
CA VAL A 475 1.31 -14.41 8.40
C VAL A 475 0.59 -14.39 9.74
N ARG A 476 0.77 -13.29 10.51
CA ARG A 476 -0.10 -12.89 11.61
C ARG A 476 -1.34 -12.14 11.08
N ASP A 477 -2.28 -11.83 11.97
CA ASP A 477 -3.37 -10.94 11.63
C ASP A 477 -2.86 -9.53 11.27
N GLN A 478 -3.33 -8.97 10.14
CA GLN A 478 -2.83 -7.70 9.59
C GLN A 478 -3.21 -6.50 10.46
N ASP A 479 -4.36 -6.54 11.14
CA ASP A 479 -4.81 -5.46 12.03
C ASP A 479 -4.06 -5.43 13.37
N ALA A 480 -3.03 -6.27 13.50
CA ALA A 480 -2.15 -6.33 14.66
C ALA A 480 -2.83 -6.71 15.99
N LYS A 481 -4.01 -7.34 15.94
CA LYS A 481 -4.68 -7.85 17.15
C LYS A 481 -3.89 -8.97 17.80
N LYS A 482 -3.83 -8.91 19.13
CA LYS A 482 -3.23 -9.94 19.98
C LYS A 482 -4.30 -10.70 20.74
N LEU A 483 -3.99 -11.94 21.09
CA LEU A 483 -4.77 -12.72 22.04
C LEU A 483 -4.15 -12.59 23.41
N THR A 484 -4.90 -12.12 24.41
CA THR A 484 -4.50 -12.11 25.82
C THR A 484 -4.78 -13.49 26.43
N ILE A 485 -3.76 -14.14 26.93
CA ILE A 485 -3.89 -15.43 27.62
C ILE A 485 -3.79 -15.23 29.12
N ASN A 486 -4.88 -15.52 29.82
CA ASN A 486 -4.94 -15.38 31.28
C ASN A 486 -4.02 -16.39 31.97
N HIS A 487 -3.29 -15.93 33.00
CA HIS A 487 -2.45 -16.78 33.84
C HIS A 487 -3.27 -17.66 34.78
N THR A 488 -4.47 -17.24 35.16
CA THR A 488 -5.35 -17.95 36.13
C THR A 488 -5.98 -19.16 35.47
N ILE A 489 -5.82 -20.31 36.06
CA ILE A 489 -6.57 -21.51 35.69
C ILE A 489 -7.85 -21.54 36.55
N PHE A 490 -9.01 -21.38 35.96
CA PHE A 490 -10.27 -21.70 36.64
C PHE A 490 -10.41 -23.22 36.64
N ILE A 491 -10.27 -23.83 37.81
CA ILE A 491 -10.46 -25.28 38.04
C ILE A 491 -11.96 -25.54 38.27
#